data_7566085ff9608dc7f332143e028f880a
#
_entry.id   7566085ff9608dc7f332143e028f880a
#
_cell.length_a   1.000
_cell.length_b   1.000
_cell.length_c   1.000
_cell.angle_alpha   90.00
_cell.angle_beta   90.00
_cell.angle_gamma   90.00
#
_symmetry.space_group_name_H-M   'P 1'
#
loop_
_entity.id
_entity.type
_entity.pdbx_description
1 polymer ?
#
loop_
_entity_poly.entity_id
_entity_poly.type
_entity_poly.pdbx_seq_one_letter_code
_entity_poly.pdbx_strand_id
1 'polypeptide(L)'
;RFMLPDTLGILNPLQVIEFMRKMKKRYPDKHFDFHAHNDYDLAVSNVLAAVLSGVKGLHTTINGLGERAGNAPLSSVQAILKDHFEATTNIEESRLNDVSRVVESYSGVMIPANKPIIGESVFTQVAGVHADGDNKNNLYCNDLLPERFGRKREYALGKNSGKANIRKNLEDLGLQLDDESMRKVTDRIIQLGDKKELVTPEDLPYIVSDVLKHDVEDDRVKLKSYIVNLAYGLKPMATVKVEINGKEYEENSSGDGQYDAFVRALRKIYKITLGRKFPMLTNYAVTIPPGGRTDAFVQTTISWSFEDKVFKTRGLDADQTEAAIKATMKMLNIIERDYEE
;
A
#
# COMPACT_ATOMS: atom_id res chain seq x y z
N ARG A 1 26.08 -28.38 13.57
CA ARG A 1 25.59 -27.11 13.04
C ARG A 1 25.80 -26.03 14.09
N PHE A 2 26.43 -24.91 13.68
CA PHE A 2 26.78 -23.81 14.60
C PHE A 2 26.26 -22.51 14.04
N MET A 3 25.50 -21.78 14.85
CA MET A 3 25.04 -20.43 14.52
C MET A 3 26.07 -19.41 14.97
N LEU A 4 26.45 -18.51 14.08
CA LEU A 4 27.37 -17.40 14.33
C LEU A 4 26.57 -16.10 14.24
N PRO A 5 26.22 -15.48 15.37
CA PRO A 5 25.41 -14.29 15.37
C PRO A 5 26.24 -12.99 15.38
N ASP A 6 25.83 -12.01 14.62
CA ASP A 6 26.13 -10.61 14.86
C ASP A 6 25.04 -10.00 15.74
N THR A 7 25.12 -10.32 17.03
CA THR A 7 24.06 -9.99 18.01
C THR A 7 23.82 -8.51 18.18
N LEU A 8 24.86 -7.69 18.02
CA LEU A 8 24.77 -6.25 18.18
C LEU A 8 24.64 -5.50 16.84
N GLY A 9 24.64 -6.22 15.73
CA GLY A 9 24.53 -5.64 14.39
C GLY A 9 25.67 -4.70 14.03
N ILE A 10 26.87 -4.92 14.55
CA ILE A 10 28.04 -4.01 14.44
C ILE A 10 29.03 -4.40 13.36
N LEU A 11 28.94 -5.60 12.83
CA LEU A 11 29.86 -6.05 11.80
C LEU A 11 29.58 -5.37 10.46
N ASN A 12 30.64 -5.13 9.71
CA ASN A 12 30.53 -4.78 8.30
C ASN A 12 30.86 -6.01 7.41
N PRO A 13 30.55 -5.98 6.11
CA PRO A 13 30.75 -7.11 5.22
C PRO A 13 32.19 -7.65 5.18
N LEU A 14 33.20 -6.78 5.25
CA LEU A 14 34.59 -7.20 5.25
C LEU A 14 34.98 -7.98 6.51
N GLN A 15 34.50 -7.52 7.66
CA GLN A 15 34.69 -8.21 8.93
C GLN A 15 33.98 -9.56 8.96
N VAL A 16 32.77 -9.66 8.38
CA VAL A 16 32.06 -10.93 8.23
C VAL A 16 32.90 -11.91 7.36
N ILE A 17 33.40 -11.47 6.20
CA ILE A 17 34.26 -12.30 5.33
C ILE A 17 35.48 -12.80 6.09
N GLU A 18 36.18 -11.92 6.78
CA GLU A 18 37.37 -12.27 7.54
C GLU A 18 37.06 -13.30 8.63
N PHE A 19 36.02 -13.02 9.42
CA PHE A 19 35.60 -13.90 10.52
C PHE A 19 35.18 -15.28 10.02
N MET A 20 34.33 -15.34 8.98
CA MET A 20 33.85 -16.60 8.43
C MET A 20 34.97 -17.43 7.80
N ARG A 21 35.91 -16.79 7.11
CA ARG A 21 37.09 -17.47 6.55
C ARG A 21 37.96 -18.07 7.66
N LYS A 22 38.18 -17.36 8.76
CA LYS A 22 38.92 -17.88 9.93
C LYS A 22 38.19 -19.09 10.54
N MET A 23 36.87 -19.02 10.70
CA MET A 23 36.08 -20.12 11.24
C MET A 23 36.10 -21.35 10.35
N LYS A 24 35.94 -21.17 9.02
CA LYS A 24 35.98 -22.29 8.07
C LYS A 24 37.36 -22.90 7.94
N LYS A 25 38.40 -22.09 8.00
CA LYS A 25 39.81 -22.62 8.00
C LYS A 25 40.06 -23.46 9.25
N ARG A 26 39.56 -23.04 10.40
CA ARG A 26 39.78 -23.76 11.67
C ARG A 26 38.88 -25.00 11.81
N TYR A 27 37.68 -24.96 11.21
CA TYR A 27 36.69 -26.01 11.33
C TYR A 27 36.08 -26.34 9.95
N PRO A 28 36.83 -26.94 9.02
CA PRO A 28 36.44 -27.08 7.61
C PRO A 28 35.17 -27.93 7.41
N ASP A 29 34.99 -28.97 8.25
CA ASP A 29 33.86 -29.90 8.14
C ASP A 29 32.59 -29.44 8.89
N LYS A 30 32.64 -28.29 9.52
CA LYS A 30 31.50 -27.81 10.27
C LYS A 30 30.51 -26.99 9.43
N HIS A 31 29.25 -27.20 9.70
CA HIS A 31 28.17 -26.40 9.11
C HIS A 31 27.96 -25.14 9.96
N PHE A 32 28.07 -23.99 9.32
CA PHE A 32 27.84 -22.68 9.93
C PHE A 32 26.56 -22.05 9.39
N ASP A 33 25.77 -21.49 10.32
CA ASP A 33 24.67 -20.58 10.04
C ASP A 33 25.07 -19.18 10.46
N PHE A 34 24.53 -18.18 9.77
CA PHE A 34 24.75 -16.78 10.10
C PHE A 34 23.44 -16.09 10.45
N HIS A 35 23.48 -15.28 11.51
CA HIS A 35 22.39 -14.47 12.00
C HIS A 35 22.84 -13.02 12.12
N ALA A 36 22.18 -12.11 11.39
CA ALA A 36 22.56 -10.70 11.35
C ALA A 36 21.44 -9.80 11.88
N HIS A 37 21.76 -9.00 12.90
CA HIS A 37 20.96 -7.83 13.29
C HIS A 37 21.23 -6.64 12.36
N ASN A 38 20.31 -5.66 12.34
CA ASN A 38 20.26 -4.60 11.32
C ASN A 38 20.55 -3.20 11.86
N ASP A 39 21.27 -3.08 12.97
CA ASP A 39 21.46 -1.82 13.69
C ASP A 39 22.16 -0.73 12.87
N TYR A 40 23.08 -1.09 11.97
CA TYR A 40 23.71 -0.19 10.99
C TYR A 40 23.11 -0.29 9.58
N ASP A 41 21.95 -0.92 9.43
CA ASP A 41 21.32 -1.22 8.13
C ASP A 41 22.21 -2.08 7.19
N LEU A 42 23.08 -2.91 7.79
CA LEU A 42 24.01 -3.77 7.07
C LEU A 42 23.63 -5.26 7.07
N ALA A 43 22.52 -5.64 7.69
CA ALA A 43 22.16 -7.05 7.86
C ALA A 43 22.12 -7.83 6.54
N VAL A 44 21.54 -7.27 5.48
CA VAL A 44 21.43 -7.91 4.16
C VAL A 44 22.81 -8.04 3.51
N SER A 45 23.63 -7.01 3.55
CA SER A 45 25.00 -7.05 3.01
C SER A 45 25.92 -7.98 3.79
N ASN A 46 25.73 -8.10 5.11
CA ASN A 46 26.46 -9.04 5.95
C ASN A 46 26.05 -10.49 5.65
N VAL A 47 24.76 -10.76 5.39
CA VAL A 47 24.30 -12.07 4.91
C VAL A 47 24.94 -12.42 3.57
N LEU A 48 25.00 -11.48 2.62
CA LEU A 48 25.68 -11.66 1.34
C LEU A 48 27.15 -12.03 1.55
N ALA A 49 27.86 -11.30 2.41
CA ALA A 49 29.26 -11.56 2.75
C ALA A 49 29.46 -12.94 3.39
N ALA A 50 28.54 -13.39 4.23
CA ALA A 50 28.55 -14.71 4.85
C ALA A 50 28.39 -15.82 3.80
N VAL A 51 27.46 -15.66 2.84
CA VAL A 51 27.24 -16.61 1.73
C VAL A 51 28.49 -16.71 0.85
N LEU A 52 29.10 -15.58 0.46
CA LEU A 52 30.38 -15.52 -0.28
C LEU A 52 31.52 -16.22 0.45
N SER A 53 31.43 -16.28 1.78
CA SER A 53 32.39 -16.98 2.63
C SER A 53 32.07 -18.45 2.86
N GLY A 54 31.00 -18.98 2.21
CA GLY A 54 30.64 -20.39 2.22
C GLY A 54 29.78 -20.79 3.45
N VAL A 55 29.08 -19.88 4.08
CA VAL A 55 28.03 -20.19 5.06
C VAL A 55 26.89 -20.90 4.34
N LYS A 56 26.28 -21.90 5.00
CA LYS A 56 25.25 -22.76 4.40
C LYS A 56 23.85 -22.56 4.97
N GLY A 57 23.70 -21.85 6.07
CA GLY A 57 22.43 -21.54 6.67
C GLY A 57 22.33 -20.05 7.02
N LEU A 58 21.15 -19.48 6.79
CA LEU A 58 20.86 -18.07 7.04
C LEU A 58 19.64 -17.95 7.92
N HIS A 59 19.73 -17.11 8.95
CA HIS A 59 18.59 -16.76 9.78
C HIS A 59 18.01 -15.44 9.29
N THR A 60 16.76 -15.48 8.91
CA THR A 60 16.02 -14.30 8.42
C THR A 60 14.68 -14.20 9.14
N THR A 61 14.07 -13.04 9.11
CA THR A 61 12.73 -12.83 9.65
C THR A 61 11.82 -12.18 8.61
N ILE A 62 10.52 -12.46 8.70
CA ILE A 62 9.53 -11.78 7.87
C ILE A 62 9.54 -10.29 8.24
N ASN A 63 9.51 -9.41 7.25
CA ASN A 63 9.59 -7.95 7.37
C ASN A 63 10.88 -7.42 8.04
N GLY A 64 11.83 -8.30 8.36
CA GLY A 64 13.00 -7.92 9.14
C GLY A 64 12.69 -7.71 10.62
N LEU A 65 11.58 -8.25 11.14
CA LEU A 65 11.21 -8.11 12.54
C LEU A 65 12.29 -8.68 13.48
N GLY A 66 12.49 -8.04 14.60
CA GLY A 66 13.43 -8.43 15.65
C GLY A 66 13.66 -7.31 16.64
N GLU A 67 14.54 -7.53 17.58
CA GLU A 67 14.92 -6.53 18.56
C GLU A 67 15.58 -5.31 17.88
N ARG A 68 15.43 -4.12 18.46
CA ARG A 68 16.03 -2.85 18.03
C ARG A 68 15.68 -2.50 16.58
N ALA A 69 16.67 -2.53 15.67
CA ALA A 69 16.47 -2.29 14.24
C ALA A 69 16.07 -3.56 13.44
N GLY A 70 15.87 -4.68 14.12
CA GLY A 70 15.45 -5.95 13.54
C GLY A 70 16.58 -6.79 12.98
N ASN A 71 16.23 -7.69 12.07
CA ASN A 71 17.10 -8.69 11.46
C ASN A 71 17.13 -8.57 9.93
N ALA A 72 17.93 -9.41 9.29
CA ALA A 72 17.89 -9.53 7.83
C ALA A 72 16.51 -9.99 7.35
N PRO A 73 15.83 -9.21 6.49
CA PRO A 73 14.49 -9.55 6.01
C PRO A 73 14.54 -10.67 4.96
N LEU A 74 13.65 -11.65 5.11
CA LEU A 74 13.56 -12.80 4.20
C LEU A 74 13.40 -12.36 2.74
N SER A 75 12.57 -11.36 2.45
CA SER A 75 12.28 -10.89 1.11
C SER A 75 13.55 -10.42 0.38
N SER A 76 14.36 -9.58 1.02
CA SER A 76 15.60 -9.06 0.43
C SER A 76 16.66 -10.15 0.29
N VAL A 77 16.79 -11.02 1.31
CA VAL A 77 17.75 -12.12 1.27
C VAL A 77 17.40 -13.12 0.16
N GLN A 78 16.12 -13.47 0.00
CA GLN A 78 15.65 -14.36 -1.06
C GLN A 78 15.96 -13.80 -2.46
N ALA A 79 15.65 -12.54 -2.70
CA ALA A 79 15.92 -11.90 -3.98
C ALA A 79 17.42 -11.89 -4.32
N ILE A 80 18.27 -11.52 -3.36
CA ILE A 80 19.73 -11.50 -3.54
C ILE A 80 20.27 -12.90 -3.82
N LEU A 81 19.81 -13.91 -3.09
CA LEU A 81 20.25 -15.28 -3.30
C LEU A 81 19.94 -15.77 -4.72
N LYS A 82 18.77 -15.43 -5.23
CA LYS A 82 18.36 -15.80 -6.59
C LYS A 82 19.12 -15.02 -7.66
N ASP A 83 19.21 -13.70 -7.51
CA ASP A 83 19.69 -12.80 -8.56
C ASP A 83 21.24 -12.77 -8.63
N HIS A 84 21.93 -12.93 -7.49
CA HIS A 84 23.39 -12.82 -7.42
C HIS A 84 24.14 -14.13 -7.17
N PHE A 85 23.43 -15.19 -6.75
CA PHE A 85 24.06 -16.48 -6.45
C PHE A 85 23.46 -17.65 -7.22
N GLU A 86 22.42 -17.40 -8.04
CA GLU A 86 21.67 -18.45 -8.74
C GLU A 86 21.23 -19.58 -7.77
N ALA A 87 21.02 -19.22 -6.50
CA ALA A 87 20.69 -20.18 -5.47
C ALA A 87 19.26 -20.70 -5.64
N THR A 88 19.11 -22.02 -5.57
CA THR A 88 17.80 -22.67 -5.57
C THR A 88 17.25 -22.70 -4.14
N THR A 89 16.08 -22.12 -3.95
CA THR A 89 15.31 -22.19 -2.70
C THR A 89 13.89 -22.67 -3.02
N ASN A 90 13.19 -23.18 -2.00
CA ASN A 90 11.77 -23.56 -2.12
C ASN A 90 10.82 -22.41 -1.74
N ILE A 91 11.31 -21.16 -1.72
CA ILE A 91 10.50 -19.99 -1.36
C ILE A 91 9.79 -19.48 -2.61
N GLU A 92 8.46 -19.42 -2.52
CA GLU A 92 7.61 -18.82 -3.55
C GLU A 92 7.62 -17.31 -3.42
N GLU A 93 8.36 -16.61 -4.28
CA GLU A 93 8.52 -15.15 -4.23
C GLU A 93 7.19 -14.41 -4.36
N SER A 94 6.24 -14.95 -5.14
CA SER A 94 4.88 -14.39 -5.30
C SER A 94 4.07 -14.33 -4.01
N ARG A 95 4.41 -15.16 -3.01
CA ARG A 95 3.73 -15.21 -1.71
C ARG A 95 4.37 -14.31 -0.65
N LEU A 96 5.53 -13.70 -0.92
CA LEU A 96 6.25 -12.88 0.06
C LEU A 96 5.42 -11.66 0.53
N ASN A 97 4.67 -11.04 -0.36
CA ASN A 97 3.79 -9.92 0.02
C ASN A 97 2.65 -10.38 0.93
N ASP A 98 2.01 -11.52 0.63
CA ASP A 98 0.91 -12.06 1.44
C ASP A 98 1.38 -12.35 2.86
N VAL A 99 2.49 -13.08 2.99
CA VAL A 99 3.07 -13.40 4.31
C VAL A 99 3.48 -12.14 5.06
N SER A 100 4.04 -11.15 4.35
CA SER A 100 4.44 -9.87 4.93
C SER A 100 3.24 -9.11 5.51
N ARG A 101 2.10 -9.09 4.82
CA ARG A 101 0.86 -8.46 5.30
C ARG A 101 0.25 -9.20 6.49
N VAL A 102 0.30 -10.53 6.49
CA VAL A 102 -0.15 -11.33 7.64
C VAL A 102 0.68 -10.97 8.88
N VAL A 103 2.02 -10.94 8.76
CA VAL A 103 2.91 -10.61 9.87
C VAL A 103 2.75 -9.14 10.32
N GLU A 104 2.57 -8.20 9.39
CA GLU A 104 2.24 -6.81 9.72
C GLU A 104 0.97 -6.73 10.58
N SER A 105 -0.10 -7.44 10.18
CA SER A 105 -1.37 -7.46 10.89
C SER A 105 -1.26 -8.03 12.30
N TYR A 106 -0.51 -9.13 12.47
CA TYR A 106 -0.37 -9.77 13.79
C TYR A 106 0.63 -9.07 14.71
N SER A 107 1.70 -8.50 14.16
CA SER A 107 2.71 -7.82 14.96
C SER A 107 2.36 -6.38 15.32
N GLY A 108 1.45 -5.74 14.55
CA GLY A 108 1.17 -4.32 14.65
C GLY A 108 2.29 -3.41 14.14
N VAL A 109 3.38 -3.98 13.61
CA VAL A 109 4.51 -3.22 13.06
C VAL A 109 4.27 -2.97 11.58
N MET A 110 4.00 -1.72 11.22
CA MET A 110 3.70 -1.30 9.85
C MET A 110 4.92 -1.48 8.93
N ILE A 111 4.66 -1.97 7.72
CA ILE A 111 5.69 -2.04 6.67
C ILE A 111 5.88 -0.65 6.06
N PRO A 112 7.09 -0.05 6.12
CA PRO A 112 7.35 1.20 5.43
C PRO A 112 7.06 1.10 3.92
N ALA A 113 6.42 2.13 3.35
CA ALA A 113 6.03 2.11 1.94
C ALA A 113 7.22 1.89 0.98
N ASN A 114 8.42 2.31 1.36
CA ASN A 114 9.68 2.15 0.62
C ASN A 114 10.50 0.92 1.05
N LYS A 115 9.95 0.01 1.87
CA LYS A 115 10.66 -1.22 2.27
C LYS A 115 10.97 -2.05 1.03
N PRO A 116 12.23 -2.41 0.76
CA PRO A 116 12.59 -3.19 -0.43
C PRO A 116 11.70 -4.42 -0.62
N ILE A 117 11.23 -4.65 -1.85
CA ILE A 117 10.43 -5.78 -2.33
C ILE A 117 8.97 -5.78 -1.83
N ILE A 118 8.74 -5.56 -0.54
CA ILE A 118 7.41 -5.71 0.09
C ILE A 118 6.70 -4.39 0.39
N GLY A 119 7.40 -3.27 0.29
CA GLY A 119 6.80 -1.95 0.49
C GLY A 119 5.78 -1.61 -0.60
N GLU A 120 4.81 -0.80 -0.25
CA GLU A 120 3.71 -0.43 -1.17
C GLU A 120 4.22 0.30 -2.42
N SER A 121 5.22 1.18 -2.26
CA SER A 121 5.69 2.06 -3.33
C SER A 121 6.89 1.55 -4.12
N VAL A 122 7.42 0.35 -3.81
CA VAL A 122 8.69 -0.11 -4.39
C VAL A 122 8.64 -0.43 -5.88
N PHE A 123 7.44 -0.67 -6.42
CA PHE A 123 7.21 -0.90 -7.84
C PHE A 123 6.46 0.26 -8.51
N THR A 124 6.41 1.42 -7.84
CA THR A 124 5.71 2.61 -8.33
C THR A 124 6.70 3.58 -8.96
N GLN A 125 6.53 3.87 -10.25
CA GLN A 125 7.29 4.88 -10.98
C GLN A 125 6.65 6.27 -10.76
N VAL A 126 7.45 7.25 -10.38
CA VAL A 126 6.98 8.61 -10.10
C VAL A 126 7.25 9.56 -11.27
N ALA A 127 8.42 9.43 -11.90
CA ALA A 127 8.83 10.34 -12.97
C ALA A 127 8.22 9.93 -14.33
N GLY A 128 7.62 10.90 -15.02
CA GLY A 128 7.04 10.68 -16.35
C GLY A 128 8.04 10.17 -17.40
N VAL A 129 9.32 10.52 -17.26
CA VAL A 129 10.42 10.02 -18.13
C VAL A 129 10.61 8.51 -17.94
N HIS A 130 10.44 7.98 -16.71
CA HIS A 130 10.57 6.55 -16.46
C HIS A 130 9.39 5.79 -17.08
N ALA A 131 8.17 6.30 -16.94
CA ALA A 131 7.00 5.69 -17.57
C ALA A 131 7.09 5.68 -19.10
N ASP A 132 7.58 6.77 -19.70
CA ASP A 132 7.80 6.84 -21.15
C ASP A 132 8.91 5.86 -21.60
N GLY A 133 9.97 5.71 -20.82
CA GLY A 133 11.05 4.76 -21.08
C GLY A 133 10.60 3.31 -20.94
N ASP A 134 9.75 3.00 -19.97
CA ASP A 134 9.16 1.67 -19.80
C ASP A 134 8.27 1.30 -21.00
N ASN A 135 7.50 2.26 -21.55
CA ASN A 135 6.69 2.05 -22.75
C ASN A 135 7.55 1.83 -24.02
N LYS A 136 8.80 2.32 -24.01
CA LYS A 136 9.70 2.29 -25.18
C LYS A 136 10.73 1.16 -25.19
N ASN A 137 10.73 0.21 -24.35
CA ASN A 137 11.59 -0.99 -24.26
C ASN A 137 12.04 -1.33 -22.85
N ASN A 138 11.26 -1.03 -21.83
CA ASN A 138 11.58 -1.32 -20.43
C ASN A 138 12.97 -0.75 -20.01
N LEU A 139 13.28 0.47 -20.43
CA LEU A 139 14.60 1.07 -20.19
C LEU A 139 14.95 1.27 -18.71
N TYR A 140 13.95 1.27 -17.84
CA TYR A 140 14.11 1.45 -16.39
C TYR A 140 13.72 0.19 -15.61
N CYS A 141 13.79 -0.98 -16.24
CA CYS A 141 13.62 -2.27 -15.56
C CYS A 141 14.93 -2.77 -14.97
N ASN A 142 14.83 -3.41 -13.83
CA ASN A 142 15.87 -4.25 -13.24
C ASN A 142 15.32 -5.68 -13.05
N ASP A 143 16.14 -6.58 -12.52
CA ASP A 143 15.78 -7.99 -12.31
C ASP A 143 14.70 -8.20 -11.24
N LEU A 144 14.40 -7.17 -10.43
CA LEU A 144 13.32 -7.17 -9.45
C LEU A 144 11.98 -6.83 -10.13
N LEU A 145 11.53 -7.71 -11.02
CA LEU A 145 10.27 -7.54 -11.72
C LEU A 145 9.09 -7.69 -10.74
N PRO A 146 8.09 -6.78 -10.77
CA PRO A 146 6.92 -6.83 -9.87
C PRO A 146 6.18 -8.17 -9.90
N GLU A 147 6.08 -8.78 -11.08
CA GLU A 147 5.36 -10.03 -11.33
C GLU A 147 5.96 -11.20 -10.54
N ARG A 148 7.27 -11.20 -10.30
CA ARG A 148 7.95 -12.20 -9.44
C ARG A 148 7.36 -12.24 -8.04
N PHE A 149 6.90 -11.08 -7.56
CA PHE A 149 6.40 -10.87 -6.20
C PHE A 149 4.87 -10.77 -6.15
N GLY A 150 4.17 -11.22 -7.20
CA GLY A 150 2.72 -11.14 -7.28
C GLY A 150 2.17 -9.71 -7.36
N ARG A 151 3.01 -8.76 -7.83
CA ARG A 151 2.68 -7.34 -7.93
C ARG A 151 2.61 -6.89 -9.40
N LYS A 152 2.08 -5.71 -9.61
CA LYS A 152 2.13 -5.01 -10.91
C LYS A 152 2.94 -3.73 -10.77
N ARG A 153 3.46 -3.25 -11.88
CA ARG A 153 4.07 -1.93 -11.95
C ARG A 153 2.98 -0.88 -11.88
N GLU A 154 3.22 0.14 -11.08
CA GLU A 154 2.29 1.25 -10.86
C GLU A 154 2.94 2.57 -11.27
N TYR A 155 2.12 3.55 -11.65
CA TYR A 155 2.58 4.88 -12.00
C TYR A 155 1.92 5.90 -11.08
N ALA A 156 2.73 6.56 -10.25
CA ALA A 156 2.23 7.54 -9.30
C ALA A 156 1.65 8.76 -10.00
N LEU A 157 0.64 9.33 -9.37
CA LEU A 157 -0.02 10.55 -9.78
C LEU A 157 0.35 11.68 -8.80
N GLY A 158 0.82 12.83 -9.30
CA GLY A 158 1.21 13.96 -8.45
C GLY A 158 2.03 15.00 -9.20
N LYS A 159 2.75 15.85 -8.44
CA LYS A 159 3.52 16.98 -8.95
C LYS A 159 4.44 16.66 -10.14
N ASN A 160 5.10 15.52 -10.11
CA ASN A 160 6.06 15.10 -11.13
C ASN A 160 5.45 14.18 -12.19
N SER A 161 4.12 13.99 -12.19
CA SER A 161 3.45 13.15 -13.15
C SER A 161 3.39 13.84 -14.50
N GLY A 162 4.03 13.23 -15.50
CA GLY A 162 3.87 13.63 -16.89
C GLY A 162 2.55 13.09 -17.48
N LYS A 163 2.15 13.64 -18.64
CA LYS A 163 0.97 13.17 -19.39
C LYS A 163 0.99 11.65 -19.62
N ALA A 164 2.17 11.05 -19.78
CA ALA A 164 2.33 9.60 -20.00
C ALA A 164 1.85 8.77 -18.80
N ASN A 165 2.21 9.16 -17.56
CA ASN A 165 1.75 8.48 -16.35
C ASN A 165 0.22 8.54 -16.22
N ILE A 166 -0.35 9.74 -16.46
CA ILE A 166 -1.79 9.96 -16.32
C ILE A 166 -2.53 9.17 -17.40
N ARG A 167 -2.05 9.20 -18.64
CA ARG A 167 -2.62 8.44 -19.75
C ARG A 167 -2.64 6.94 -19.44
N LYS A 168 -1.53 6.40 -18.93
CA LYS A 168 -1.43 4.98 -18.59
C LYS A 168 -2.45 4.58 -17.52
N ASN A 169 -2.55 5.36 -16.45
CA ASN A 169 -3.54 5.09 -15.39
C ASN A 169 -4.99 5.21 -15.90
N LEU A 170 -5.27 6.14 -16.82
CA LEU A 170 -6.59 6.27 -17.43
C LEU A 170 -6.91 5.10 -18.38
N GLU A 171 -5.93 4.65 -19.16
CA GLU A 171 -6.07 3.47 -20.02
C GLU A 171 -6.36 2.20 -19.18
N ASP A 172 -5.66 2.03 -18.06
CA ASP A 172 -5.88 0.90 -17.13
C ASP A 172 -7.29 0.93 -16.51
N LEU A 173 -7.93 2.11 -16.44
CA LEU A 173 -9.32 2.32 -16.02
C LEU A 173 -10.32 2.27 -17.19
N GLY A 174 -9.85 2.04 -18.41
CA GLY A 174 -10.71 2.07 -19.61
C GLY A 174 -11.15 3.46 -20.04
N LEU A 175 -10.53 4.53 -19.51
CA LEU A 175 -10.86 5.91 -19.81
C LEU A 175 -9.96 6.48 -20.92
N GLN A 176 -10.56 7.08 -21.94
CA GLN A 176 -9.84 7.79 -23.00
C GLN A 176 -10.25 9.26 -23.01
N LEU A 177 -9.27 10.16 -23.00
CA LEU A 177 -9.47 11.60 -23.05
C LEU A 177 -8.81 12.18 -24.32
N ASP A 178 -9.44 13.19 -24.89
CA ASP A 178 -8.81 14.02 -25.92
C ASP A 178 -7.66 14.85 -25.32
N ASP A 179 -6.83 15.47 -26.17
CA ASP A 179 -5.64 16.18 -25.74
C ASP A 179 -5.92 17.42 -24.86
N GLU A 180 -7.07 18.08 -25.06
CA GLU A 180 -7.46 19.25 -24.25
C GLU A 180 -7.91 18.81 -22.86
N SER A 181 -8.77 17.81 -22.78
CA SER A 181 -9.23 17.18 -21.54
C SER A 181 -8.07 16.60 -20.77
N MET A 182 -7.16 15.90 -21.43
CA MET A 182 -5.94 15.38 -20.85
C MET A 182 -5.09 16.48 -20.23
N ARG A 183 -4.95 17.63 -20.89
CA ARG A 183 -4.19 18.75 -20.34
C ARG A 183 -4.83 19.29 -19.08
N LYS A 184 -6.15 19.53 -19.08
CA LYS A 184 -6.90 20.03 -17.92
C LYS A 184 -6.78 19.09 -16.72
N VAL A 185 -6.94 17.79 -16.95
CA VAL A 185 -6.78 16.76 -15.89
C VAL A 185 -5.34 16.70 -15.37
N THR A 186 -4.35 16.80 -16.27
CA THR A 186 -2.94 16.86 -15.88
C THR A 186 -2.65 18.04 -14.98
N ASP A 187 -3.10 19.25 -15.39
CA ASP A 187 -2.90 20.47 -14.61
C ASP A 187 -3.56 20.38 -13.23
N ARG A 188 -4.74 19.75 -13.15
CA ARG A 188 -5.43 19.53 -11.86
C ARG A 188 -4.66 18.56 -10.95
N ILE A 189 -4.15 17.45 -11.48
CA ILE A 189 -3.35 16.49 -10.74
C ILE A 189 -2.06 17.14 -10.21
N ILE A 190 -1.40 17.96 -11.02
CA ILE A 190 -0.21 18.71 -10.60
C ILE A 190 -0.56 19.69 -9.49
N GLN A 191 -1.67 20.43 -9.59
CA GLN A 191 -2.14 21.33 -8.52
C GLN A 191 -2.42 20.61 -7.21
N LEU A 192 -3.04 19.42 -7.27
CA LEU A 192 -3.26 18.57 -6.09
C LEU A 192 -1.92 18.12 -5.50
N GLY A 193 -1.00 17.67 -6.34
CA GLY A 193 0.36 17.28 -5.92
C GLY A 193 1.18 18.44 -5.35
N ASP A 194 1.02 19.68 -5.84
CA ASP A 194 1.65 20.87 -5.27
C ASP A 194 1.13 21.19 -3.86
N LYS A 195 -0.12 20.87 -3.60
CA LYS A 195 -0.73 20.94 -2.26
C LYS A 195 -0.33 19.75 -1.36
N LYS A 196 0.57 18.87 -1.85
CA LYS A 196 0.99 17.62 -1.19
C LYS A 196 -0.16 16.61 -1.01
N GLU A 197 -1.20 16.73 -1.78
CA GLU A 197 -2.25 15.73 -1.86
C GLU A 197 -1.73 14.51 -2.65
N LEU A 198 -1.88 13.32 -2.06
CA LEU A 198 -1.52 12.08 -2.74
C LEU A 198 -2.70 11.64 -3.62
N VAL A 199 -2.54 11.78 -4.93
CA VAL A 199 -3.51 11.31 -5.92
C VAL A 199 -3.25 9.84 -6.24
N THR A 200 -4.31 9.04 -6.31
CA THR A 200 -4.26 7.62 -6.68
C THR A 200 -5.02 7.36 -7.97
N PRO A 201 -4.81 6.21 -8.63
CA PRO A 201 -5.59 5.83 -9.80
C PRO A 201 -7.10 5.86 -9.55
N GLU A 202 -7.56 5.48 -8.36
CA GLU A 202 -8.97 5.47 -7.98
C GLU A 202 -9.56 6.88 -7.84
N ASP A 203 -8.72 7.91 -7.69
CA ASP A 203 -9.16 9.31 -7.67
C ASP A 203 -9.38 9.88 -9.08
N LEU A 204 -8.79 9.27 -10.12
CA LEU A 204 -8.83 9.78 -11.48
C LEU A 204 -10.25 9.98 -12.06
N PRO A 205 -11.20 9.04 -11.94
CA PRO A 205 -12.55 9.24 -12.46
C PRO A 205 -13.22 10.48 -11.86
N TYR A 206 -13.02 10.74 -10.57
CA TYR A 206 -13.57 11.91 -9.88
C TYR A 206 -12.88 13.21 -10.31
N ILE A 207 -11.55 13.17 -10.50
CA ILE A 207 -10.79 14.32 -10.99
C ILE A 207 -11.21 14.66 -12.44
N VAL A 208 -11.37 13.66 -13.28
CA VAL A 208 -11.82 13.82 -14.68
C VAL A 208 -13.20 14.48 -14.69
N SER A 209 -14.12 13.98 -13.89
CA SER A 209 -15.47 14.53 -13.78
C SER A 209 -15.47 15.98 -13.28
N ASP A 210 -14.75 16.28 -12.22
CA ASP A 210 -14.66 17.65 -11.65
C ASP A 210 -14.11 18.64 -12.69
N VAL A 211 -13.05 18.24 -13.39
CA VAL A 211 -12.36 19.10 -14.37
C VAL A 211 -13.15 19.32 -15.64
N LEU A 212 -13.81 18.28 -16.15
CA LEU A 212 -14.54 18.36 -17.42
C LEU A 212 -15.98 18.85 -17.22
N LYS A 213 -16.43 19.07 -15.98
CA LYS A 213 -17.82 19.43 -15.64
C LYS A 213 -18.84 18.49 -16.30
N HIS A 214 -18.42 17.29 -16.63
CA HIS A 214 -19.33 16.22 -16.90
C HIS A 214 -19.76 15.70 -15.52
N ASP A 215 -21.04 15.71 -15.24
CA ASP A 215 -21.56 14.90 -14.16
C ASP A 215 -20.96 13.52 -14.32
N VAL A 216 -20.39 12.94 -13.27
CA VAL A 216 -20.12 11.51 -13.28
C VAL A 216 -21.51 10.90 -13.33
N GLU A 217 -22.01 10.67 -14.55
CA GLU A 217 -23.27 9.97 -14.76
C GLU A 217 -23.28 8.61 -14.07
N ASP A 218 -22.15 8.24 -13.46
CA ASP A 218 -21.86 6.95 -12.89
C ASP A 218 -21.63 6.96 -11.38
N ASP A 219 -22.00 8.02 -10.65
CA ASP A 219 -22.12 7.97 -9.20
C ASP A 219 -23.38 7.21 -8.83
N ARG A 220 -23.26 5.88 -8.80
CA ARG A 220 -24.34 4.96 -8.44
C ARG A 220 -24.77 5.11 -6.99
N VAL A 221 -23.83 5.58 -6.14
CA VAL A 221 -24.11 5.87 -4.73
C VAL A 221 -23.81 7.33 -4.44
N LYS A 222 -24.86 8.09 -4.06
CA LYS A 222 -24.77 9.50 -3.68
C LYS A 222 -25.15 9.67 -2.22
N LEU A 223 -24.30 10.31 -1.44
CA LEU A 223 -24.64 10.72 -0.07
C LEU A 223 -25.54 11.94 -0.13
N LYS A 224 -26.79 11.79 0.27
CA LYS A 224 -27.78 12.89 0.28
C LYS A 224 -27.67 13.76 1.53
N SER A 225 -27.64 13.09 2.69
CA SER A 225 -27.48 13.76 3.99
C SER A 225 -27.05 12.75 5.05
N TYR A 226 -26.45 13.26 6.11
CA TYR A 226 -26.19 12.47 7.30
C TYR A 226 -26.16 13.36 8.54
N ILE A 227 -26.38 12.75 9.68
CA ILE A 227 -26.16 13.34 11.00
C ILE A 227 -25.31 12.34 11.78
N VAL A 228 -24.23 12.82 12.40
CA VAL A 228 -23.42 12.05 13.33
C VAL A 228 -23.33 12.81 14.64
N ASN A 229 -23.81 12.20 15.72
CA ASN A 229 -23.84 12.79 17.04
C ASN A 229 -22.80 12.14 17.96
N LEU A 230 -22.03 12.95 18.65
CA LEU A 230 -21.15 12.54 19.74
C LEU A 230 -21.52 13.33 21.00
N ALA A 231 -21.84 12.62 22.08
CA ALA A 231 -22.10 13.22 23.38
C ALA A 231 -21.37 12.44 24.48
N TYR A 232 -20.86 13.16 25.48
CA TYR A 232 -20.18 12.54 26.61
C TYR A 232 -21.10 11.56 27.35
N GLY A 233 -20.64 10.36 27.60
CA GLY A 233 -21.37 9.32 28.32
C GLY A 233 -22.47 8.59 27.50
N LEU A 234 -22.64 8.92 26.22
CA LEU A 234 -23.57 8.24 25.32
C LEU A 234 -22.82 7.58 24.14
N LYS A 235 -23.39 6.52 23.57
CA LYS A 235 -22.86 5.93 22.33
C LYS A 235 -23.11 6.89 21.16
N PRO A 236 -22.09 7.09 20.30
CA PRO A 236 -22.29 7.82 19.06
C PRO A 236 -23.43 7.21 18.21
N MET A 237 -24.19 8.07 17.56
CA MET A 237 -25.28 7.67 16.66
C MET A 237 -25.11 8.36 15.31
N ALA A 238 -25.46 7.66 14.25
CA ALA A 238 -25.52 8.22 12.91
C ALA A 238 -26.87 7.90 12.27
N THR A 239 -27.43 8.89 11.54
CA THR A 239 -28.51 8.71 10.56
C THR A 239 -27.92 9.03 9.20
N VAL A 240 -28.08 8.17 8.23
CA VAL A 240 -27.48 8.28 6.92
C VAL A 240 -28.54 8.09 5.84
N LYS A 241 -28.61 9.04 4.91
CA LYS A 241 -29.47 8.98 3.73
C LYS A 241 -28.60 8.93 2.48
N VAL A 242 -28.75 7.87 1.70
CA VAL A 242 -28.02 7.64 0.44
C VAL A 242 -28.99 7.36 -0.70
N GLU A 243 -28.60 7.75 -1.90
CA GLU A 243 -29.23 7.32 -3.14
C GLU A 243 -28.34 6.23 -3.77
N ILE A 244 -28.90 5.07 -4.08
CA ILE A 244 -28.22 3.96 -4.73
C ILE A 244 -29.01 3.61 -5.99
N ASN A 245 -28.38 3.73 -7.15
CA ASN A 245 -29.01 3.48 -8.45
C ASN A 245 -30.36 4.23 -8.61
N GLY A 246 -30.40 5.52 -8.21
CA GLY A 246 -31.55 6.38 -8.32
C GLY A 246 -32.64 6.17 -7.25
N LYS A 247 -32.46 5.24 -6.31
CA LYS A 247 -33.40 4.99 -5.22
C LYS A 247 -32.83 5.42 -3.87
N GLU A 248 -33.61 6.16 -3.08
CA GLU A 248 -33.20 6.65 -1.77
C GLU A 248 -33.42 5.61 -0.67
N TYR A 249 -32.45 5.55 0.24
CA TYR A 249 -32.46 4.71 1.43
C TYR A 249 -32.00 5.54 2.62
N GLU A 250 -32.64 5.34 3.77
CA GLU A 250 -32.30 6.00 5.01
C GLU A 250 -32.28 4.99 6.16
N GLU A 251 -31.21 4.99 6.94
CA GLU A 251 -31.03 4.15 8.10
C GLU A 251 -30.27 4.86 9.20
N ASN A 252 -30.45 4.38 10.43
CA ASN A 252 -29.72 4.85 11.59
C ASN A 252 -29.02 3.72 12.32
N SER A 253 -27.93 4.04 13.01
CA SER A 253 -27.23 3.09 13.86
C SER A 253 -26.46 3.79 14.98
N SER A 254 -26.23 3.07 16.07
CA SER A 254 -25.23 3.44 17.07
C SER A 254 -23.93 2.67 16.80
N GLY A 255 -22.81 3.25 17.22
CA GLY A 255 -21.47 2.65 17.07
C GLY A 255 -20.59 2.93 18.29
N ASP A 256 -19.37 2.39 18.27
CA ASP A 256 -18.38 2.63 19.31
C ASP A 256 -17.57 3.93 19.05
N GLY A 257 -17.70 4.49 17.83
CA GLY A 257 -17.21 5.79 17.40
C GLY A 257 -18.13 6.40 16.36
N GLN A 258 -17.91 7.68 16.01
CA GLN A 258 -18.71 8.42 15.03
C GLN A 258 -18.70 7.72 13.67
N TYR A 259 -17.52 7.40 13.17
CA TYR A 259 -17.34 6.72 11.89
C TYR A 259 -17.93 5.29 11.91
N ASP A 260 -17.78 4.55 13.02
CA ASP A 260 -18.39 3.23 13.16
C ASP A 260 -19.92 3.29 13.12
N ALA A 261 -20.54 4.28 13.77
CA ALA A 261 -21.98 4.49 13.70
C ALA A 261 -22.46 4.74 12.25
N PHE A 262 -21.72 5.58 11.51
CA PHE A 262 -21.99 5.86 10.09
C PHE A 262 -21.88 4.59 9.22
N VAL A 263 -20.79 3.85 9.35
CA VAL A 263 -20.58 2.61 8.57
C VAL A 263 -21.61 1.54 8.94
N ARG A 264 -22.01 1.44 10.21
CA ARG A 264 -23.06 0.49 10.64
C ARG A 264 -24.42 0.83 10.02
N ALA A 265 -24.77 2.11 9.88
CA ALA A 265 -25.99 2.53 9.20
C ALA A 265 -25.95 2.14 7.71
N LEU A 266 -24.86 2.41 7.00
CA LEU A 266 -24.67 1.95 5.62
C LEU A 266 -24.71 0.42 5.49
N ARG A 267 -24.09 -0.30 6.41
CA ARG A 267 -24.10 -1.77 6.42
C ARG A 267 -25.51 -2.32 6.60
N LYS A 268 -26.39 -1.66 7.34
CA LYS A 268 -27.80 -2.05 7.44
C LYS A 268 -28.50 -1.89 6.10
N ILE A 269 -28.31 -0.76 5.41
CA ILE A 269 -28.87 -0.56 4.06
C ILE A 269 -28.43 -1.70 3.14
N TYR A 270 -27.15 -2.00 3.06
CA TYR A 270 -26.63 -3.03 2.18
C TYR A 270 -27.11 -4.44 2.57
N LYS A 271 -26.89 -4.84 3.82
CA LYS A 271 -27.15 -6.21 4.26
C LYS A 271 -28.64 -6.51 4.49
N ILE A 272 -29.38 -5.59 5.10
CA ILE A 272 -30.76 -5.83 5.50
C ILE A 272 -31.72 -5.41 4.39
N THR A 273 -31.57 -4.20 3.85
CA THR A 273 -32.52 -3.64 2.89
C THR A 273 -32.28 -4.15 1.47
N LEU A 274 -30.98 -4.26 1.04
CA LEU A 274 -30.63 -4.67 -0.32
C LEU A 274 -30.28 -6.16 -0.42
N GLY A 275 -30.02 -6.85 0.69
CA GLY A 275 -29.57 -8.27 0.67
C GLY A 275 -28.18 -8.46 0.06
N ARG A 276 -27.36 -7.40 0.03
CA ARG A 276 -26.05 -7.39 -0.61
C ARG A 276 -24.93 -7.53 0.42
N LYS A 277 -23.77 -8.01 -0.02
CA LYS A 277 -22.55 -8.01 0.81
C LYS A 277 -22.06 -6.58 1.03
N PHE A 278 -21.37 -6.37 2.13
CA PHE A 278 -20.71 -5.09 2.46
C PHE A 278 -19.23 -5.35 2.72
N PRO A 279 -18.30 -4.58 2.14
CA PRO A 279 -16.87 -4.77 2.32
C PRO A 279 -16.43 -4.76 3.77
N MET A 280 -15.42 -5.55 4.07
CA MET A 280 -14.77 -5.58 5.37
C MET A 280 -13.61 -4.58 5.39
N LEU A 281 -13.60 -3.71 6.39
CA LEU A 281 -12.48 -2.83 6.68
C LEU A 281 -11.34 -3.67 7.25
N THR A 282 -10.17 -3.64 6.61
CA THR A 282 -8.98 -4.39 7.02
C THR A 282 -7.88 -3.51 7.59
N ASN A 283 -7.84 -2.23 7.19
CA ASN A 283 -6.91 -1.25 7.76
C ASN A 283 -7.53 0.15 7.69
N TYR A 284 -7.18 0.99 8.67
CA TYR A 284 -7.64 2.38 8.78
C TYR A 284 -6.48 3.25 9.24
N ALA A 285 -6.00 4.13 8.39
CA ALA A 285 -4.89 5.02 8.68
C ALA A 285 -5.30 6.48 8.48
N VAL A 286 -4.95 7.31 9.45
CA VAL A 286 -5.15 8.76 9.39
C VAL A 286 -3.79 9.42 9.41
N THR A 287 -3.56 10.29 8.45
CA THR A 287 -2.31 11.04 8.33
C THR A 287 -2.60 12.53 8.14
N ILE A 288 -1.75 13.36 8.72
CA ILE A 288 -1.73 14.79 8.43
C ILE A 288 -0.58 15.00 7.44
N PRO A 289 -0.85 15.46 6.20
CA PRO A 289 0.21 15.74 5.23
C PRO A 289 1.27 16.70 5.81
N PRO A 290 2.58 16.50 5.53
CA PRO A 290 3.64 17.33 6.06
C PRO A 290 3.46 18.81 5.73
N GLY A 291 3.66 19.69 6.72
CA GLY A 291 3.51 21.15 6.60
C GLY A 291 2.16 21.67 7.07
N GLY A 292 1.35 20.84 7.72
CA GLY A 292 0.07 21.22 8.29
C GLY A 292 0.18 22.28 9.41
N ARG A 293 -0.80 23.16 9.43
CA ARG A 293 -1.12 24.08 10.53
C ARG A 293 -2.32 23.48 11.28
N THR A 294 -2.88 24.17 12.25
CA THR A 294 -4.09 23.76 12.99
C THR A 294 -5.34 23.59 12.11
N ASP A 295 -5.31 24.17 10.91
CA ASP A 295 -6.29 24.06 9.83
C ASP A 295 -5.91 23.06 8.72
N ALA A 296 -4.95 22.17 9.04
CA ALA A 296 -4.46 21.18 8.08
C ALA A 296 -5.55 20.16 7.71
N PHE A 297 -5.60 19.83 6.43
CA PHE A 297 -6.39 18.71 5.96
C PHE A 297 -5.88 17.40 6.54
N VAL A 298 -6.81 16.52 6.87
CA VAL A 298 -6.56 15.16 7.32
C VAL A 298 -6.83 14.22 6.16
N GLN A 299 -5.88 13.35 5.87
CA GLN A 299 -6.05 12.27 4.91
C GLN A 299 -6.38 10.97 5.64
N THR A 300 -7.52 10.39 5.33
CA THR A 300 -7.89 9.05 5.78
C THR A 300 -7.72 8.06 4.64
N THR A 301 -6.96 7.00 4.87
CA THR A 301 -6.78 5.86 3.95
C THR A 301 -7.40 4.62 4.58
N ILE A 302 -8.32 3.98 3.86
CA ILE A 302 -9.02 2.79 4.33
C ILE A 302 -8.74 1.64 3.35
N SER A 303 -8.31 0.49 3.89
CA SER A 303 -8.17 -0.74 3.13
C SER A 303 -9.42 -1.59 3.30
N TRP A 304 -9.93 -2.10 2.21
CA TRP A 304 -11.16 -2.89 2.15
C TRP A 304 -10.87 -4.27 1.59
N SER A 305 -11.55 -5.28 2.13
CA SER A 305 -11.62 -6.62 1.54
C SER A 305 -13.06 -6.87 1.11
N PHE A 306 -13.23 -7.21 -0.16
CA PHE A 306 -14.52 -7.52 -0.75
C PHE A 306 -14.35 -8.69 -1.71
N GLU A 307 -14.98 -9.83 -1.39
CA GLU A 307 -14.78 -11.10 -2.08
C GLU A 307 -13.28 -11.47 -2.12
N ASP A 308 -12.72 -11.68 -3.30
CA ASP A 308 -11.29 -12.01 -3.48
C ASP A 308 -10.41 -10.77 -3.77
N LYS A 309 -11.00 -9.57 -3.69
CA LYS A 309 -10.31 -8.31 -3.97
C LYS A 309 -9.94 -7.58 -2.68
N VAL A 310 -8.72 -7.03 -2.63
CA VAL A 310 -8.29 -6.06 -1.61
C VAL A 310 -7.92 -4.77 -2.31
N PHE A 311 -8.52 -3.67 -1.89
CA PHE A 311 -8.28 -2.35 -2.47
C PHE A 311 -8.31 -1.25 -1.40
N LYS A 312 -7.85 -0.05 -1.75
CA LYS A 312 -7.78 1.09 -0.83
C LYS A 312 -8.52 2.27 -1.40
N THR A 313 -9.18 3.01 -0.51
CA THR A 313 -9.77 4.30 -0.83
C THR A 313 -9.24 5.38 0.09
N ARG A 314 -9.23 6.62 -0.39
CA ARG A 314 -8.73 7.77 0.36
C ARG A 314 -9.73 8.91 0.31
N GLY A 315 -9.83 9.60 1.44
CA GLY A 315 -10.57 10.85 1.56
C GLY A 315 -9.72 11.91 2.20
N LEU A 316 -9.93 13.17 1.81
CA LEU A 316 -9.24 14.32 2.33
C LEU A 316 -10.28 15.34 2.81
N ASP A 317 -10.16 15.78 4.04
CA ASP A 317 -10.98 16.83 4.61
C ASP A 317 -10.29 17.47 5.82
N ALA A 318 -10.78 18.65 6.26
CA ALA A 318 -10.34 19.22 7.52
C ALA A 318 -10.84 18.43 8.74
N ASP A 319 -11.99 17.75 8.60
CA ASP A 319 -12.54 16.84 9.62
C ASP A 319 -12.19 15.38 9.29
N GLN A 320 -11.69 14.66 10.30
CA GLN A 320 -11.28 13.27 10.16
C GLN A 320 -12.45 12.35 9.78
N THR A 321 -13.64 12.60 10.33
CA THR A 321 -14.82 11.78 10.05
C THR A 321 -15.30 12.02 8.62
N GLU A 322 -15.30 13.28 8.16
CA GLU A 322 -15.59 13.64 6.77
C GLU A 322 -14.61 12.99 5.79
N ALA A 323 -13.31 13.02 6.09
CA ALA A 323 -12.31 12.36 5.27
C ALA A 323 -12.59 10.85 5.16
N ALA A 324 -12.97 10.20 6.26
CA ALA A 324 -13.33 8.79 6.26
C ALA A 324 -14.64 8.51 5.50
N ILE A 325 -15.64 9.37 5.62
CA ILE A 325 -16.90 9.30 4.87
C ILE A 325 -16.62 9.39 3.36
N LYS A 326 -15.81 10.36 2.92
CA LYS A 326 -15.40 10.49 1.51
C LYS A 326 -14.71 9.23 0.98
N ALA A 327 -13.80 8.63 1.76
CA ALA A 327 -13.17 7.37 1.41
C ALA A 327 -14.19 6.23 1.29
N THR A 328 -15.19 6.19 2.18
CA THR A 328 -16.25 5.16 2.17
C THR A 328 -17.18 5.32 0.97
N MET A 329 -17.55 6.54 0.60
CA MET A 329 -18.41 6.78 -0.58
C MET A 329 -17.69 6.34 -1.87
N LYS A 330 -16.40 6.57 -2.00
CA LYS A 330 -15.59 6.02 -3.11
C LYS A 330 -15.65 4.49 -3.15
N MET A 331 -15.49 3.84 -1.99
CA MET A 331 -15.60 2.39 -1.88
C MET A 331 -16.97 1.88 -2.35
N LEU A 332 -18.06 2.52 -1.93
CA LEU A 332 -19.42 2.11 -2.34
C LEU A 332 -19.59 2.22 -3.85
N ASN A 333 -19.09 3.28 -4.47
CA ASN A 333 -19.17 3.43 -5.93
C ASN A 333 -18.32 2.39 -6.68
N ILE A 334 -17.18 1.96 -6.12
CA ILE A 334 -16.37 0.88 -6.69
C ILE A 334 -17.15 -0.43 -6.68
N ILE A 335 -17.72 -0.84 -5.54
CA ILE A 335 -18.43 -2.12 -5.44
C ILE A 335 -19.75 -2.15 -6.21
N GLU A 336 -20.45 -1.01 -6.35
CA GLU A 336 -21.70 -0.97 -7.13
C GLU A 336 -21.47 -1.17 -8.64
N ARG A 337 -20.28 -0.91 -9.15
CA ARG A 337 -19.88 -1.27 -10.52
C ARG A 337 -19.73 -2.78 -10.68
N ASP A 338 -19.18 -3.44 -9.68
CA ASP A 338 -18.96 -4.90 -9.69
C ASP A 338 -20.27 -5.71 -9.52
N TYR A 339 -21.37 -5.11 -9.05
CA TYR A 339 -22.66 -5.81 -8.86
C TYR A 339 -23.49 -5.96 -10.14
N GLU A 340 -23.09 -5.36 -11.25
CA GLU A 340 -23.82 -5.45 -12.54
C GLU A 340 -23.11 -6.33 -13.58
N GLU A 341 -21.89 -6.80 -13.30
CA GLU A 341 -21.21 -7.84 -14.09
C GLU A 341 -21.55 -9.24 -13.51
#